data_53c3e4be31ecef19bc7baf1203d85cfe
#
_entry.id   53c3e4be31ecef19bc7baf1203d85cfe
#
_cell.length_a   1.000
_cell.length_b   1.000
_cell.length_c   1.000
_cell.angle_alpha   90.00
_cell.angle_beta   90.00
_cell.angle_gamma   90.00
#
_symmetry.space_group_name_H-M   'P 1'
#
loop_
_entity.id
_entity.type
_entity.pdbx_description
1 polymer ?
#
loop_
_entity_poly.entity_id
_entity_poly.type
_entity_poly.pdbx_seq_one_letter_code
_entity_poly.pdbx_strand_id
1 'polypeptide(L)'
;RKVVRKNRKNSLIMSLADNLSIIDMKYDDVDNIDERQRKLLEEKPKLITIDYLNMLPNPPDNNSAEVKQELVQVKKKTEQLQKNKELQNKIRIVDLDADFPLKKIAEKHGLEYPQKLADKLWRDMLSPMQMQLKWKYNRPRPYQLAKKLGFDLEHIETKTHHTPSYPSGHAVHGFFTSFLLSDMYPKYTGEWMEAGKEVGMARVYQGVHFPSDVDAAFYIAKKVWDDVKDKYKTILT
;
A
#
# COMPACT_ATOMS: atom_id res chain seq x y z
N ARG A 1 -5.57 -33.30 39.77
CA ARG A 1 -4.78 -33.59 38.53
C ARG A 1 -5.65 -33.68 37.27
N LYS A 2 -6.90 -34.22 37.31
CA LYS A 2 -7.81 -34.30 36.12
C LYS A 2 -8.34 -32.93 35.65
N VAL A 3 -8.62 -32.00 36.56
CA VAL A 3 -9.13 -30.64 36.21
C VAL A 3 -8.07 -29.79 35.50
N VAL A 4 -6.82 -29.86 35.95
CA VAL A 4 -5.71 -29.08 35.31
C VAL A 4 -5.40 -29.60 33.90
N ARG A 5 -5.53 -30.91 33.63
CA ARG A 5 -5.33 -31.47 32.30
C ARG A 5 -6.48 -31.09 31.31
N LYS A 6 -7.72 -31.00 31.81
CA LYS A 6 -8.88 -30.61 30.99
C LYS A 6 -8.78 -29.12 30.56
N ASN A 7 -8.36 -28.24 31.47
CA ASN A 7 -8.18 -26.82 31.17
C ASN A 7 -7.00 -26.58 30.23
N ARG A 8 -5.89 -27.33 30.33
CA ARG A 8 -4.78 -27.24 29.38
C ARG A 8 -5.17 -27.70 27.94
N LYS A 9 -5.96 -28.78 27.81
CA LYS A 9 -6.44 -29.26 26.50
C LYS A 9 -7.39 -28.26 25.85
N ASN A 10 -8.31 -27.68 26.61
CA ASN A 10 -9.22 -26.65 26.09
C ASN A 10 -8.49 -25.36 25.72
N SER A 11 -7.48 -24.95 26.49
CA SER A 11 -6.61 -23.81 26.17
C SER A 11 -5.78 -24.04 24.89
N LEU A 12 -5.26 -25.26 24.67
CA LEU A 12 -4.53 -25.60 23.46
C LEU A 12 -5.45 -25.67 22.21
N ILE A 13 -6.68 -26.15 22.36
CA ILE A 13 -7.66 -26.22 21.27
C ILE A 13 -8.13 -24.79 20.89
N MET A 14 -8.42 -23.93 21.86
CA MET A 14 -8.73 -22.51 21.60
C MET A 14 -7.56 -21.80 20.93
N SER A 15 -6.34 -22.01 21.37
CA SER A 15 -5.12 -21.44 20.78
C SER A 15 -4.89 -21.90 19.33
N LEU A 16 -5.22 -23.15 18.98
CA LEU A 16 -5.12 -23.66 17.62
C LEU A 16 -6.21 -23.07 16.71
N ALA A 17 -7.45 -22.99 17.18
CA ALA A 17 -8.56 -22.37 16.43
C ALA A 17 -8.31 -20.88 16.21
N ASP A 18 -7.82 -20.17 17.22
CA ASP A 18 -7.46 -18.75 17.10
C ASP A 18 -6.30 -18.55 16.12
N ASN A 19 -5.28 -19.40 16.13
CA ASN A 19 -4.16 -19.35 15.20
C ASN A 19 -4.62 -19.59 13.74
N LEU A 20 -5.48 -20.57 13.50
CA LEU A 20 -6.05 -20.84 12.18
C LEU A 20 -6.90 -19.66 11.69
N SER A 21 -7.72 -19.06 12.55
CA SER A 21 -8.53 -17.90 12.20
C SER A 21 -7.70 -16.65 11.87
N ILE A 22 -6.47 -16.56 12.34
CA ILE A 22 -5.52 -15.47 12.01
C ILE A 22 -4.86 -15.74 10.66
N ILE A 23 -4.43 -16.99 10.41
CA ILE A 23 -3.77 -17.36 9.14
C ILE A 23 -4.70 -17.10 7.97
N ASP A 24 -5.96 -17.47 8.08
CA ASP A 24 -6.96 -17.38 7.01
C ASP A 24 -7.67 -16.02 6.93
N MET A 25 -7.37 -15.09 7.85
CA MET A 25 -8.01 -13.77 7.89
C MET A 25 -7.80 -13.02 6.57
N LYS A 26 -8.88 -12.50 6.02
CA LYS A 26 -8.91 -11.65 4.83
C LYS A 26 -9.44 -10.26 5.19
N TYR A 27 -9.19 -9.28 4.31
CA TYR A 27 -9.71 -7.93 4.50
C TYR A 27 -11.24 -7.89 4.48
N ASP A 28 -11.89 -8.62 3.56
CA ASP A 28 -13.35 -8.69 3.41
C ASP A 28 -14.09 -9.42 4.54
N ASP A 29 -13.36 -10.10 5.43
CA ASP A 29 -13.93 -10.57 6.72
C ASP A 29 -14.31 -9.40 7.65
N VAL A 30 -13.84 -8.17 7.35
CA VAL A 30 -13.97 -7.00 8.23
C VAL A 30 -14.68 -5.84 7.53
N ASP A 31 -14.59 -5.72 6.21
CA ASP A 31 -15.15 -4.62 5.42
C ASP A 31 -15.64 -5.09 4.05
N ASN A 32 -16.57 -4.34 3.44
CA ASN A 32 -17.21 -4.72 2.20
C ASN A 32 -16.73 -3.87 1.02
N ILE A 33 -16.79 -4.47 -0.17
CA ILE A 33 -16.52 -3.81 -1.42
C ILE A 33 -17.61 -2.77 -1.76
N ASP A 34 -17.24 -1.53 -2.03
CA ASP A 34 -18.14 -0.48 -2.48
C ASP A 34 -18.34 -0.47 -4.01
N GLU A 35 -19.30 0.34 -4.50
CA GLU A 35 -19.63 0.43 -5.93
C GLU A 35 -18.46 0.95 -6.77
N ARG A 36 -17.68 1.92 -6.27
CA ARG A 36 -16.50 2.45 -6.97
C ARG A 36 -15.43 1.37 -7.15
N GLN A 37 -15.19 0.59 -6.12
CA GLN A 37 -14.24 -0.51 -6.15
C GLN A 37 -14.69 -1.57 -7.15
N ARG A 38 -15.99 -1.93 -7.19
CA ARG A 38 -16.55 -2.89 -8.17
C ARG A 38 -16.29 -2.43 -9.61
N LYS A 39 -16.55 -1.16 -9.92
CA LYS A 39 -16.25 -0.60 -11.26
C LYS A 39 -14.78 -0.76 -11.62
N LEU A 40 -13.86 -0.42 -10.71
CA LEU A 40 -12.42 -0.55 -10.95
C LEU A 40 -11.97 -2.00 -11.16
N LEU A 41 -12.66 -2.98 -10.55
CA LEU A 41 -12.36 -4.40 -10.77
C LEU A 41 -12.75 -4.87 -12.18
N GLU A 42 -13.77 -4.28 -12.78
CA GLU A 42 -14.25 -4.60 -14.13
C GLU A 42 -13.49 -3.84 -15.22
N GLU A 43 -12.84 -2.72 -14.88
CA GLU A 43 -12.10 -1.89 -15.83
C GLU A 43 -10.80 -2.58 -16.26
N LYS A 44 -10.56 -2.64 -17.60
CA LYS A 44 -9.28 -3.07 -18.11
C LYS A 44 -8.26 -1.93 -18.03
N PRO A 45 -7.14 -2.09 -17.30
CA PRO A 45 -6.08 -1.09 -17.27
C PRO A 45 -5.56 -0.80 -18.67
N LYS A 46 -5.53 0.49 -19.06
CA LYS A 46 -5.01 0.88 -20.38
C LYS A 46 -3.49 0.70 -20.43
N LEU A 47 -2.96 0.51 -21.62
CA LEU A 47 -1.53 0.39 -21.94
C LEU A 47 -0.80 -0.82 -21.35
N ILE A 48 -1.25 -1.41 -20.24
CA ILE A 48 -0.58 -2.56 -19.63
C ILE A 48 -0.80 -3.79 -20.48
N THR A 49 0.30 -4.46 -20.88
CA THR A 49 0.28 -5.69 -21.69
C THR A 49 0.83 -6.91 -20.95
N ILE A 50 1.54 -6.70 -19.85
CA ILE A 50 2.07 -7.76 -19.00
C ILE A 50 0.98 -8.39 -18.12
N ASP A 51 1.17 -9.62 -17.71
CA ASP A 51 0.30 -10.31 -16.74
C ASP A 51 0.59 -9.86 -15.30
N TYR A 52 0.28 -8.60 -14.99
CA TYR A 52 0.56 -7.99 -13.70
C TYR A 52 -0.10 -8.72 -12.53
N LEU A 53 -1.20 -9.41 -12.77
CA LEU A 53 -1.90 -10.15 -11.70
C LEU A 53 -1.06 -11.27 -11.12
N ASN A 54 -0.16 -11.86 -11.90
CA ASN A 54 0.68 -12.99 -11.47
C ASN A 54 2.15 -12.60 -11.21
N MET A 55 2.47 -11.31 -11.18
CA MET A 55 3.86 -10.85 -10.98
C MET A 55 4.27 -10.65 -9.53
N LEU A 56 3.33 -10.29 -8.65
CA LEU A 56 3.67 -10.11 -7.24
C LEU A 56 3.74 -11.43 -6.51
N PRO A 57 4.72 -11.62 -5.61
CA PRO A 57 4.69 -12.73 -4.66
C PRO A 57 3.49 -12.59 -3.72
N ASN A 58 3.12 -13.67 -3.07
CA ASN A 58 2.16 -13.58 -1.97
C ASN A 58 2.72 -12.69 -0.85
N PRO A 59 1.87 -11.89 -0.20
CA PRO A 59 2.29 -11.19 1.01
C PRO A 59 2.69 -12.20 2.09
N PRO A 60 3.51 -11.81 3.08
CA PRO A 60 3.85 -12.67 4.21
C PRO A 60 2.61 -13.17 4.94
N ASP A 61 2.63 -14.41 5.41
CA ASP A 61 1.51 -15.03 6.13
C ASP A 61 1.16 -14.24 7.40
N ASN A 62 -0.13 -14.06 7.66
CA ASN A 62 -0.65 -13.21 8.73
C ASN A 62 -0.08 -13.53 10.13
N ASN A 63 0.32 -14.79 10.41
CA ASN A 63 0.88 -15.20 11.69
C ASN A 63 2.39 -15.48 11.64
N SER A 64 3.06 -15.10 10.54
CA SER A 64 4.50 -15.30 10.38
C SER A 64 5.32 -14.41 11.34
N ALA A 65 6.57 -14.81 11.59
CA ALA A 65 7.53 -13.98 12.32
C ALA A 65 7.79 -12.64 11.60
N GLU A 66 7.78 -12.65 10.27
CA GLU A 66 7.97 -11.48 9.42
C GLU A 66 6.86 -10.46 9.65
N VAL A 67 5.58 -10.86 9.59
CA VAL A 67 4.44 -9.95 9.86
C VAL A 67 4.48 -9.39 11.28
N LYS A 68 4.86 -10.19 12.28
CA LYS A 68 5.01 -9.71 13.65
C LYS A 68 6.11 -8.65 13.77
N GLN A 69 7.22 -8.81 13.06
CA GLN A 69 8.28 -7.80 12.96
C GLN A 69 7.78 -6.54 12.23
N GLU A 70 7.03 -6.69 11.14
CA GLU A 70 6.42 -5.56 10.45
C GLU A 70 5.46 -4.78 11.37
N LEU A 71 4.62 -5.46 12.15
CA LEU A 71 3.73 -4.80 13.13
C LEU A 71 4.51 -3.98 14.17
N VAL A 72 5.65 -4.49 14.65
CA VAL A 72 6.55 -3.73 15.54
C VAL A 72 7.10 -2.48 14.84
N GLN A 73 7.48 -2.59 13.57
CA GLN A 73 7.96 -1.44 12.79
C GLN A 73 6.85 -0.41 12.57
N VAL A 74 5.64 -0.87 12.19
CA VAL A 74 4.47 -0.01 12.03
C VAL A 74 4.15 0.73 13.34
N LYS A 75 4.10 0.02 14.48
CA LYS A 75 3.87 0.63 15.80
C LYS A 75 4.90 1.72 16.10
N LYS A 76 6.19 1.44 15.91
CA LYS A 76 7.24 2.44 16.10
C LYS A 76 7.02 3.68 15.24
N LYS A 77 6.56 3.51 13.99
CA LYS A 77 6.28 4.62 13.07
C LYS A 77 5.04 5.42 13.49
N THR A 78 3.96 4.77 13.91
CA THR A 78 2.77 5.46 14.40
C THR A 78 3.06 6.25 15.68
N GLU A 79 3.84 5.70 16.62
CA GLU A 79 4.28 6.39 17.83
C GLU A 79 5.18 7.61 17.54
N GLN A 80 6.07 7.51 16.52
CA GLN A 80 6.86 8.66 16.06
C GLN A 80 5.97 9.76 15.48
N LEU A 81 4.97 9.37 14.69
CA LEU A 81 4.02 10.30 14.10
C LEU A 81 3.22 11.04 15.17
N GLN A 82 2.70 10.33 16.17
CA GLN A 82 1.91 10.92 17.26
C GLN A 82 2.68 12.00 18.06
N LYS A 83 4.01 11.85 18.17
CA LYS A 83 4.88 12.77 18.93
C LYS A 83 5.40 13.96 18.12
N ASN A 84 5.15 14.00 16.80
CA ASN A 84 5.75 15.00 15.92
C ASN A 84 4.69 15.71 15.06
N LYS A 85 4.28 16.92 15.45
CA LYS A 85 3.27 17.72 14.76
C LYS A 85 3.65 18.11 13.33
N GLU A 86 4.92 18.38 13.07
CA GLU A 86 5.40 18.72 11.73
C GLU A 86 5.26 17.50 10.80
N LEU A 87 5.70 16.33 11.27
CA LEU A 87 5.52 15.07 10.55
C LEU A 87 4.04 14.75 10.32
N GLN A 88 3.16 14.97 11.30
CA GLN A 88 1.70 14.81 11.14
C GLN A 88 1.17 15.68 10.01
N ASN A 89 1.53 16.95 9.96
CA ASN A 89 1.12 17.87 8.91
C ASN A 89 1.62 17.41 7.53
N LYS A 90 2.89 17.05 7.45
CA LYS A 90 3.48 16.53 6.21
C LYS A 90 2.75 15.29 5.70
N ILE A 91 2.55 14.29 6.56
CA ILE A 91 1.90 13.02 6.20
C ILE A 91 0.43 13.25 5.82
N ARG A 92 -0.28 14.15 6.50
CA ARG A 92 -1.65 14.52 6.15
C ARG A 92 -1.74 15.13 4.74
N ILE A 93 -0.78 15.96 4.34
CA ILE A 93 -0.74 16.52 2.99
C ILE A 93 -0.53 15.40 1.97
N VAL A 94 0.42 14.49 2.21
CA VAL A 94 0.71 13.36 1.32
C VAL A 94 -0.48 12.39 1.21
N ASP A 95 -1.27 12.22 2.28
CA ASP A 95 -2.50 11.41 2.23
C ASP A 95 -3.58 12.02 1.33
N LEU A 96 -3.66 13.35 1.29
CA LEU A 96 -4.62 14.09 0.46
C LEU A 96 -4.15 14.28 -0.99
N ASP A 97 -2.85 14.41 -1.20
CA ASP A 97 -2.18 14.60 -2.49
C ASP A 97 -0.89 13.79 -2.53
N ALA A 98 -0.96 12.58 -3.08
CA ALA A 98 0.21 11.70 -3.22
C ALA A 98 1.29 12.29 -4.13
N ASP A 99 0.95 13.25 -5.00
CA ASP A 99 1.90 13.94 -5.86
C ASP A 99 2.65 15.07 -5.14
N PHE A 100 2.21 15.48 -3.95
CA PHE A 100 2.75 16.66 -3.26
C PHE A 100 4.29 16.64 -3.10
N PRO A 101 4.94 15.55 -2.65
CA PRO A 101 6.40 15.52 -2.54
C PRO A 101 7.09 15.69 -3.90
N LEU A 102 6.52 15.12 -4.96
CA LEU A 102 7.04 15.22 -6.33
C LEU A 102 6.86 16.63 -6.90
N LYS A 103 5.69 17.26 -6.70
CA LYS A 103 5.43 18.66 -7.08
C LYS A 103 6.41 19.63 -6.40
N LYS A 104 6.75 19.39 -5.14
CA LYS A 104 7.74 20.20 -4.41
C LYS A 104 9.13 20.12 -5.01
N ILE A 105 9.55 18.98 -5.51
CA ILE A 105 10.84 18.84 -6.23
C ILE A 105 10.77 19.57 -7.57
N ALA A 106 9.67 19.43 -8.32
CA ALA A 106 9.48 20.17 -9.56
C ALA A 106 9.56 21.69 -9.34
N GLU A 107 8.84 22.20 -8.34
CA GLU A 107 8.87 23.62 -7.94
C GLU A 107 10.30 24.07 -7.56
N LYS A 108 11.01 23.30 -6.73
CA LYS A 108 12.38 23.58 -6.29
C LYS A 108 13.35 23.77 -7.46
N HIS A 109 13.14 23.02 -8.54
CA HIS A 109 14.05 23.03 -9.71
C HIS A 109 13.47 23.80 -10.90
N GLY A 110 12.33 24.50 -10.75
CA GLY A 110 11.69 25.24 -11.83
C GLY A 110 11.22 24.37 -13.00
N LEU A 111 10.80 23.11 -12.71
CA LEU A 111 10.37 22.12 -13.69
C LEU A 111 8.84 22.10 -13.77
N GLU A 112 8.32 21.78 -14.95
CA GLU A 112 6.89 21.53 -15.13
C GLU A 112 6.49 20.16 -14.57
N TYR A 113 5.49 20.14 -13.68
CA TYR A 113 4.87 18.90 -13.25
C TYR A 113 3.75 18.47 -14.22
N PRO A 114 3.81 17.26 -14.81
CA PRO A 114 2.87 16.84 -15.87
C PRO A 114 1.52 16.38 -15.31
N GLN A 115 0.79 17.25 -14.58
CA GLN A 115 -0.42 16.92 -13.82
C GLN A 115 -1.46 16.16 -14.65
N LYS A 116 -1.79 16.67 -15.85
CA LYS A 116 -2.80 16.03 -16.71
C LYS A 116 -2.42 14.61 -17.12
N LEU A 117 -1.15 14.38 -17.39
CA LEU A 117 -0.64 13.07 -17.76
C LEU A 117 -0.64 12.13 -16.55
N ALA A 118 -0.15 12.59 -15.39
CA ALA A 118 -0.14 11.83 -14.16
C ALA A 118 -1.56 11.40 -13.74
N ASP A 119 -2.53 12.35 -13.75
CA ASP A 119 -3.93 12.07 -13.42
C ASP A 119 -4.55 11.04 -14.36
N LYS A 120 -4.23 11.12 -15.64
CA LYS A 120 -4.81 10.21 -16.64
C LYS A 120 -4.19 8.81 -16.54
N LEU A 121 -2.87 8.71 -16.34
CA LEU A 121 -2.19 7.44 -16.07
C LEU A 121 -2.71 6.78 -14.78
N TRP A 122 -2.91 7.59 -13.75
CA TRP A 122 -3.51 7.08 -12.52
C TRP A 122 -4.92 6.53 -12.76
N ARG A 123 -5.82 7.34 -13.29
CA ARG A 123 -7.23 6.98 -13.46
C ARG A 123 -7.44 5.81 -14.39
N ASP A 124 -6.82 5.84 -15.59
CA ASP A 124 -7.14 4.92 -16.66
C ASP A 124 -6.26 3.64 -16.66
N MET A 125 -5.19 3.63 -15.87
CA MET A 125 -4.22 2.55 -15.87
C MET A 125 -3.92 2.01 -14.45
N LEU A 126 -3.37 2.85 -13.58
CA LEU A 126 -2.88 2.38 -12.27
C LEU A 126 -3.99 2.07 -11.27
N SER A 127 -5.07 2.87 -11.26
CA SER A 127 -6.17 2.71 -10.30
C SER A 127 -6.93 1.39 -10.49
N PRO A 128 -7.37 0.99 -11.71
CA PRO A 128 -7.96 -0.33 -11.91
C PRO A 128 -6.96 -1.46 -11.65
N MET A 129 -5.71 -1.38 -12.13
CA MET A 129 -4.69 -2.39 -11.90
C MET A 129 -4.46 -2.64 -10.40
N GLN A 130 -4.21 -1.59 -9.63
CA GLN A 130 -3.91 -1.74 -8.21
C GLN A 130 -5.13 -2.24 -7.42
N MET A 131 -6.37 -1.88 -7.83
CA MET A 131 -7.58 -2.39 -7.20
C MET A 131 -7.73 -3.89 -7.43
N GLN A 132 -7.50 -4.38 -8.64
CA GLN A 132 -7.53 -5.80 -8.97
C GLN A 132 -6.48 -6.59 -8.18
N LEU A 133 -5.27 -6.06 -8.05
CA LEU A 133 -4.23 -6.66 -7.20
C LEU A 133 -4.65 -6.72 -5.73
N LYS A 134 -5.20 -5.63 -5.20
CA LYS A 134 -5.67 -5.58 -3.81
C LYS A 134 -6.68 -6.66 -3.50
N TRP A 135 -7.70 -6.81 -4.31
CA TRP A 135 -8.75 -7.80 -4.10
C TRP A 135 -8.30 -9.24 -4.42
N LYS A 136 -7.33 -9.42 -5.34
CA LYS A 136 -6.69 -10.72 -5.54
C LYS A 136 -6.01 -11.25 -4.28
N TYR A 137 -5.23 -10.40 -3.61
CA TYR A 137 -4.49 -10.81 -2.41
C TYR A 137 -5.31 -10.69 -1.13
N ASN A 138 -6.27 -9.77 -1.10
CA ASN A 138 -7.23 -9.58 -0.01
C ASN A 138 -6.58 -9.50 1.38
N ARG A 139 -5.39 -8.89 1.48
CA ARG A 139 -4.59 -8.81 2.70
C ARG A 139 -5.26 -7.89 3.72
N PRO A 140 -5.44 -8.30 4.99
CA PRO A 140 -5.93 -7.41 6.04
C PRO A 140 -4.94 -6.25 6.30
N ARG A 141 -5.46 -5.15 6.82
CA ARG A 141 -4.64 -4.00 7.22
C ARG A 141 -3.88 -4.25 8.51
N PRO A 142 -2.74 -3.55 8.77
CA PRO A 142 -1.97 -3.71 10.01
C PRO A 142 -2.83 -3.60 11.28
N TYR A 143 -3.69 -2.58 11.38
CA TYR A 143 -4.54 -2.36 12.54
C TYR A 143 -5.61 -3.45 12.74
N GLN A 144 -6.13 -4.04 11.64
CA GLN A 144 -7.08 -5.15 11.69
C GLN A 144 -6.41 -6.42 12.21
N LEU A 145 -5.25 -6.74 11.65
CA LEU A 145 -4.47 -7.92 12.05
C LEU A 145 -3.90 -7.77 13.46
N ALA A 146 -3.40 -6.60 13.82
CA ALA A 146 -2.91 -6.28 15.16
C ALA A 146 -4.00 -6.55 16.23
N LYS A 147 -5.22 -6.08 15.99
CA LYS A 147 -6.36 -6.33 16.87
C LYS A 147 -6.62 -7.83 17.06
N LYS A 148 -6.54 -8.62 15.98
CA LYS A 148 -6.75 -10.07 16.03
C LYS A 148 -5.64 -10.81 16.77
N LEU A 149 -4.40 -10.31 16.65
CA LEU A 149 -3.22 -10.84 17.35
C LEU A 149 -3.09 -10.37 18.83
N GLY A 150 -3.99 -9.51 19.30
CA GLY A 150 -3.88 -8.88 20.63
C GLY A 150 -2.70 -7.91 20.73
N PHE A 151 -2.25 -7.37 19.59
CA PHE A 151 -1.16 -6.41 19.50
C PHE A 151 -1.74 -4.99 19.52
N ASP A 152 -1.23 -4.16 20.44
CA ASP A 152 -1.66 -2.77 20.57
C ASP A 152 -1.06 -1.91 19.45
N LEU A 153 -1.89 -1.53 18.46
CA LEU A 153 -1.54 -0.68 17.35
C LEU A 153 -2.66 0.32 17.08
N GLU A 154 -2.37 1.59 17.28
CA GLU A 154 -3.23 2.68 16.83
C GLU A 154 -2.89 3.06 15.39
N HIS A 155 -3.92 3.40 14.60
CA HIS A 155 -3.78 3.91 13.24
C HIS A 155 -4.45 5.27 13.10
N ILE A 156 -4.08 6.02 12.07
CA ILE A 156 -4.73 7.28 11.74
C ILE A 156 -5.81 7.01 10.69
N GLU A 157 -7.04 7.42 11.00
CA GLU A 157 -8.17 7.34 10.08
C GLU A 157 -7.89 8.16 8.81
N THR A 158 -8.08 7.56 7.65
CA THR A 158 -7.89 8.19 6.34
C THR A 158 -9.07 7.88 5.42
N LYS A 159 -9.28 8.68 4.37
CA LYS A 159 -10.37 8.42 3.41
C LYS A 159 -10.08 7.27 2.43
N THR A 160 -8.88 6.72 2.44
CA THR A 160 -8.40 5.83 1.36
C THR A 160 -7.95 4.47 1.84
N HIS A 161 -8.18 4.12 3.12
CA HIS A 161 -7.78 2.82 3.67
C HIS A 161 -8.89 1.75 3.66
N HIS A 162 -10.05 2.03 3.06
CA HIS A 162 -11.19 1.11 2.96
C HIS A 162 -11.04 0.15 1.75
N THR A 163 -9.89 -0.47 1.62
CA THR A 163 -9.54 -1.51 0.61
C THR A 163 -8.50 -2.44 1.20
N PRO A 164 -8.30 -3.66 0.65
CA PRO A 164 -7.22 -4.54 1.08
C PRO A 164 -5.84 -3.85 1.09
N SER A 165 -4.94 -4.34 1.94
CA SER A 165 -3.66 -3.68 2.21
C SER A 165 -2.67 -3.78 1.03
N TYR A 166 -2.55 -4.93 0.39
CA TYR A 166 -1.46 -5.27 -0.51
C TYR A 166 -1.85 -5.24 -1.99
N PRO A 167 -1.07 -4.58 -2.86
CA PRO A 167 0.02 -3.64 -2.58
C PRO A 167 -0.50 -2.26 -2.13
N SER A 168 0.40 -1.39 -1.63
CA SER A 168 0.04 -0.01 -1.27
C SER A 168 -0.25 0.84 -2.50
N GLY A 169 -1.51 1.32 -2.65
CA GLY A 169 -1.91 2.13 -3.80
C GLY A 169 -1.20 3.48 -3.90
N HIS A 170 -1.01 4.18 -2.77
CA HIS A 170 -0.24 5.42 -2.73
C HIS A 170 1.23 5.19 -3.14
N ALA A 171 1.83 4.09 -2.68
CA ALA A 171 3.19 3.75 -3.06
C ALA A 171 3.30 3.39 -4.54
N VAL A 172 2.34 2.64 -5.12
CA VAL A 172 2.28 2.38 -6.58
C VAL A 172 2.25 3.70 -7.34
N HIS A 173 1.38 4.63 -6.94
CA HIS A 173 1.29 5.96 -7.56
C HIS A 173 2.61 6.72 -7.43
N GLY A 174 3.14 6.86 -6.23
CA GLY A 174 4.37 7.60 -5.97
C GLY A 174 5.56 7.06 -6.75
N PHE A 175 5.80 5.76 -6.74
CA PHE A 175 6.91 5.15 -7.47
C PHE A 175 6.73 5.23 -8.98
N PHE A 176 5.53 4.96 -9.51
CA PHE A 176 5.29 5.06 -10.94
C PHE A 176 5.51 6.50 -11.44
N THR A 177 4.98 7.49 -10.73
CA THR A 177 5.20 8.90 -11.07
C THR A 177 6.67 9.30 -10.94
N SER A 178 7.41 8.72 -9.99
CA SER A 178 8.86 8.91 -9.88
C SER A 178 9.60 8.37 -11.10
N PHE A 179 9.21 7.22 -11.65
CA PHE A 179 9.80 6.70 -12.90
C PHE A 179 9.45 7.60 -14.09
N LEU A 180 8.21 8.06 -14.18
CA LEU A 180 7.78 9.02 -15.23
C LEU A 180 8.63 10.30 -15.19
N LEU A 181 8.79 10.89 -14.00
CA LEU A 181 9.56 12.12 -13.83
C LEU A 181 11.07 11.90 -14.06
N SER A 182 11.58 10.69 -13.73
CA SER A 182 12.96 10.32 -14.03
C SER A 182 13.22 10.19 -15.53
N ASP A 183 12.24 9.75 -16.32
CA ASP A 183 12.30 9.73 -17.79
C ASP A 183 12.30 11.17 -18.36
N MET A 184 11.43 12.03 -17.83
CA MET A 184 11.31 13.43 -18.28
C MET A 184 12.51 14.29 -17.81
N TYR A 185 13.03 14.06 -16.62
CA TYR A 185 14.05 14.87 -15.95
C TYR A 185 15.12 13.99 -15.27
N PRO A 186 15.94 13.27 -16.04
CA PRO A 186 16.84 12.22 -15.53
C PRO A 186 17.90 12.74 -14.53
N LYS A 187 18.24 14.01 -14.61
CA LYS A 187 19.19 14.67 -13.68
C LYS A 187 18.75 14.55 -12.22
N TYR A 188 17.46 14.44 -11.94
CA TYR A 188 16.88 14.47 -10.59
C TYR A 188 16.30 13.11 -10.16
N THR A 189 16.67 12.02 -10.85
CA THR A 189 16.17 10.67 -10.58
C THR A 189 16.25 10.28 -9.11
N GLY A 190 17.34 10.58 -8.43
CA GLY A 190 17.51 10.29 -7.00
C GLY A 190 16.45 10.98 -6.13
N GLU A 191 16.19 12.28 -6.38
CA GLU A 191 15.18 13.04 -5.62
C GLU A 191 13.76 12.50 -5.91
N TRP A 192 13.45 12.18 -7.18
CA TRP A 192 12.17 11.58 -7.56
C TRP A 192 11.91 10.26 -6.84
N MET A 193 12.90 9.37 -6.81
CA MET A 193 12.76 8.06 -6.16
C MET A 193 12.60 8.17 -4.65
N GLU A 194 13.31 9.09 -3.99
CA GLU A 194 13.11 9.34 -2.55
C GLU A 194 11.72 9.90 -2.27
N ALA A 195 11.18 10.79 -3.11
CA ALA A 195 9.82 11.29 -2.97
C ALA A 195 8.77 10.18 -3.13
N GLY A 196 8.92 9.30 -4.12
CA GLY A 196 8.03 8.15 -4.29
C GLY A 196 8.04 7.21 -3.07
N LYS A 197 9.22 6.98 -2.48
CA LYS A 197 9.38 6.23 -1.24
C LYS A 197 8.71 6.94 -0.06
N GLU A 198 8.84 8.27 0.03
CA GLU A 198 8.16 9.08 1.06
C GLU A 198 6.65 8.90 1.00
N VAL A 199 6.05 8.90 -0.20
CA VAL A 199 4.61 8.67 -0.40
C VAL A 199 4.19 7.29 0.15
N GLY A 200 4.95 6.24 -0.14
CA GLY A 200 4.69 4.90 0.38
C GLY A 200 4.84 4.84 1.90
N MET A 201 5.93 5.40 2.44
CA MET A 201 6.22 5.37 3.87
C MET A 201 5.24 6.19 4.70
N ALA A 202 4.65 7.25 4.15
CA ALA A 202 3.59 8.00 4.81
C ALA A 202 2.44 7.08 5.27
N ARG A 203 2.11 6.05 4.48
CA ARG A 203 1.06 5.08 4.79
C ARG A 203 1.45 4.11 5.91
N VAL A 204 2.73 3.79 6.04
CA VAL A 204 3.27 3.00 7.16
C VAL A 204 3.23 3.81 8.46
N TYR A 205 3.59 5.09 8.41
CA TYR A 205 3.47 6.03 9.54
C TYR A 205 2.02 6.16 10.02
N GLN A 206 1.04 6.10 9.13
CA GLN A 206 -0.38 6.15 9.48
C GLN A 206 -0.92 4.83 10.07
N GLY A 207 -0.14 3.75 10.05
CA GLY A 207 -0.56 2.43 10.56
C GLY A 207 -1.51 1.67 9.63
N VAL A 208 -1.64 2.09 8.36
CA VAL A 208 -2.60 1.52 7.41
C VAL A 208 -1.98 0.61 6.35
N HIS A 209 -0.64 0.56 6.27
CA HIS A 209 0.12 -0.35 5.39
C HIS A 209 1.30 -0.98 6.11
N PHE A 210 1.65 -2.20 5.70
CA PHE A 210 2.90 -2.86 6.06
C PHE A 210 4.06 -2.35 5.20
N PRO A 211 5.31 -2.41 5.67
CA PRO A 211 6.49 -2.17 4.83
C PRO A 211 6.50 -3.02 3.56
N SER A 212 6.18 -4.31 3.65
CA SER A 212 6.11 -5.21 2.48
C SER A 212 5.04 -4.81 1.46
N ASP A 213 3.95 -4.09 1.85
CA ASP A 213 3.00 -3.51 0.89
C ASP A 213 3.64 -2.41 0.05
N VAL A 214 4.60 -1.67 0.61
CA VAL A 214 5.37 -0.61 -0.07
C VAL A 214 6.42 -1.22 -0.99
N ASP A 215 7.12 -2.27 -0.56
CA ASP A 215 8.10 -2.98 -1.37
C ASP A 215 7.46 -3.64 -2.59
N ALA A 216 6.29 -4.28 -2.40
CA ALA A 216 5.51 -4.83 -3.50
C ALA A 216 5.03 -3.75 -4.48
N ALA A 217 4.67 -2.57 -3.96
CA ALA A 217 4.26 -1.43 -4.78
C ALA A 217 5.41 -0.92 -5.65
N PHE A 218 6.62 -0.83 -5.11
CA PHE A 218 7.82 -0.49 -5.89
C PHE A 218 8.04 -1.50 -7.01
N TYR A 219 8.01 -2.79 -6.69
CA TYR A 219 8.23 -3.85 -7.66
C TYR A 219 7.22 -3.81 -8.81
N ILE A 220 5.92 -3.73 -8.52
CA ILE A 220 4.90 -3.71 -9.57
C ILE A 220 4.92 -2.40 -10.37
N ALA A 221 5.15 -1.24 -9.72
CA ALA A 221 5.29 0.03 -10.41
C ALA A 221 6.46 0.01 -11.41
N LYS A 222 7.60 -0.60 -11.04
CA LYS A 222 8.75 -0.77 -11.93
C LYS A 222 8.42 -1.66 -13.12
N LYS A 223 7.77 -2.81 -12.89
CA LYS A 223 7.37 -3.74 -13.96
C LYS A 223 6.39 -3.09 -14.95
N VAL A 224 5.41 -2.36 -14.42
CA VAL A 224 4.45 -1.64 -15.26
C VAL A 224 5.14 -0.49 -16.00
N TRP A 225 6.04 0.25 -15.35
CA TRP A 225 6.82 1.28 -16.03
C TRP A 225 7.63 0.72 -17.20
N ASP A 226 8.33 -0.40 -17.02
CA ASP A 226 9.11 -1.05 -18.08
C ASP A 226 8.24 -1.49 -19.26
N ASP A 227 6.98 -1.87 -19.03
CA ASP A 227 6.02 -2.20 -20.08
C ASP A 227 5.48 -0.97 -20.84
N VAL A 228 5.35 0.18 -20.15
CA VAL A 228 4.62 1.33 -20.75
C VAL A 228 5.50 2.53 -21.10
N LYS A 229 6.79 2.57 -20.70
CA LYS A 229 7.67 3.73 -20.85
C LYS A 229 7.80 4.26 -22.29
N ASP A 230 7.71 3.41 -23.29
CA ASP A 230 7.81 3.81 -24.71
C ASP A 230 6.47 4.25 -25.30
N LYS A 231 5.36 4.03 -24.60
CA LYS A 231 4.01 4.27 -25.11
C LYS A 231 3.10 5.09 -24.19
N TYR A 232 3.55 5.48 -23.00
CA TYR A 232 2.70 6.15 -22.00
C TYR A 232 2.07 7.46 -22.49
N LYS A 233 2.73 8.18 -23.41
CA LYS A 233 2.20 9.43 -23.98
C LYS A 233 0.94 9.21 -24.81
N THR A 234 0.72 8.02 -25.35
CA THR A 234 -0.48 7.70 -26.15
C THR A 234 -1.76 7.69 -25.31
N ILE A 235 -1.65 7.71 -23.98
CA ILE A 235 -2.83 7.78 -23.10
C ILE A 235 -3.55 9.14 -23.21
N LEU A 236 -2.90 10.17 -23.75
CA LEU A 236 -3.47 11.49 -23.94
C LEU A 236 -4.31 11.62 -25.22
N THR A 237 -4.13 10.71 -26.16
CA THR A 237 -4.92 10.60 -27.40
C THR A 237 -6.17 9.77 -27.20
#